data_bbc07c0d1086c3a17a486a7db404a4d5
#
_entry.id   bbc07c0d1086c3a17a486a7db404a4d5
#
_cell.length_a   1.000
_cell.length_b   1.000
_cell.length_c   1.000
_cell.angle_alpha   90.00
_cell.angle_beta   90.00
_cell.angle_gamma   90.00
#
_symmetry.space_group_name_H-M   'P 1'
#
loop_
_entity.id
_entity.type
_entity.pdbx_description
1 polymer ?
#
loop_
_entity_poly.entity_id
_entity_poly.type
_entity_poly.pdbx_seq_one_letter_code
_entity_poly.pdbx_strand_id
1 'polypeptide(L)'
;QAFAGTDTRTGNIGAGTGATVGKLYGMKQSMKSGLGIAAVSVKNFQMAAIVVVNALGDIFSPQNGQKIAGLKTPDRSGFLDSVHELYRFMTPHDQFTGNTTIGAVITNGAFSKAELNKIASMTRCAYARCINPVATMADGDSIYAASIGDVSVDINMAGTLAAEVMAQAIQNAIHTSQIQDEEFLKYV
;
A
#
# COMPACT_ATOMS: atom_id res chain seq x y z
N GLN A 1 -6.41 -23.38 -7.12
CA GLN A 1 -5.39 -22.81 -8.03
C GLN A 1 -4.40 -21.90 -7.32
N ALA A 2 -4.83 -20.99 -6.42
CA ALA A 2 -3.93 -20.07 -5.72
C ALA A 2 -2.82 -20.77 -4.91
N PHE A 3 -3.12 -21.91 -4.28
CA PHE A 3 -2.14 -22.68 -3.51
C PHE A 3 -1.20 -23.55 -4.36
N ALA A 4 -1.49 -23.73 -5.63
CA ALA A 4 -0.65 -24.49 -6.56
C ALA A 4 0.22 -23.57 -7.45
N GLY A 5 0.00 -22.25 -7.38
CA GLY A 5 0.70 -21.28 -8.21
C GLY A 5 1.97 -20.75 -7.55
N THR A 6 2.98 -20.50 -8.36
CA THR A 6 4.23 -19.82 -7.98
C THR A 6 4.29 -18.41 -8.56
N ASP A 7 3.13 -17.81 -8.86
CA ASP A 7 3.05 -16.49 -9.50
C ASP A 7 3.39 -15.39 -8.48
N THR A 8 4.53 -14.75 -8.67
CA THR A 8 5.04 -13.63 -7.88
C THR A 8 5.03 -12.31 -8.64
N ARG A 9 4.30 -12.23 -9.75
CA ARG A 9 4.17 -10.97 -10.50
C ARG A 9 3.53 -9.89 -9.65
N THR A 10 3.90 -8.65 -9.92
CA THR A 10 3.43 -7.43 -9.25
C THR A 10 2.89 -6.43 -10.26
N GLY A 11 2.37 -5.31 -9.79
CA GLY A 11 1.87 -4.24 -10.65
C GLY A 11 0.42 -4.43 -11.08
N ASN A 12 0.15 -4.29 -12.37
CA ASN A 12 -1.19 -4.23 -12.96
C ASN A 12 -1.83 -5.60 -13.19
N ILE A 13 -1.79 -6.47 -12.20
CA ILE A 13 -2.35 -7.83 -12.27
C ILE A 13 -3.31 -8.11 -11.13
N GLY A 14 -4.25 -9.03 -11.35
CA GLY A 14 -5.19 -9.47 -10.34
C GLY A 14 -5.87 -8.28 -9.65
N ALA A 15 -5.84 -8.23 -8.33
CA ALA A 15 -6.41 -7.13 -7.55
C ALA A 15 -5.71 -5.77 -7.79
N GLY A 16 -4.49 -5.75 -8.34
CA GLY A 16 -3.78 -4.53 -8.71
C GLY A 16 -4.25 -3.88 -10.00
N THR A 17 -5.05 -4.58 -10.83
CA THR A 17 -5.45 -4.10 -12.17
C THR A 17 -6.20 -2.77 -12.12
N GLY A 18 -7.12 -2.58 -11.18
CA GLY A 18 -7.90 -1.34 -11.04
C GLY A 18 -7.32 -0.33 -10.04
N ALA A 19 -6.20 -0.63 -9.38
CA ALA A 19 -5.68 0.17 -8.29
C ALA A 19 -5.08 1.51 -8.77
N THR A 20 -5.40 2.60 -8.06
CA THR A 20 -4.94 3.97 -8.32
C THR A 20 -4.67 4.72 -7.03
N VAL A 21 -3.91 5.81 -7.10
CA VAL A 21 -3.57 6.68 -5.95
C VAL A 21 -3.73 8.16 -6.32
N GLY A 22 -3.86 9.03 -5.30
CA GLY A 22 -3.99 10.47 -5.51
C GLY A 22 -5.34 10.85 -6.14
N LYS A 23 -6.44 10.33 -5.60
CA LYS A 23 -7.79 10.42 -6.22
C LYS A 23 -8.63 11.61 -5.75
N LEU A 24 -8.06 12.57 -5.05
CA LEU A 24 -8.79 13.68 -4.43
C LEU A 24 -9.68 14.47 -5.43
N TYR A 25 -9.22 14.63 -6.66
CA TYR A 25 -9.93 15.28 -7.76
C TYR A 25 -10.43 14.30 -8.83
N GLY A 26 -10.63 13.03 -8.42
CA GLY A 26 -11.13 11.98 -9.30
C GLY A 26 -10.06 11.30 -10.14
N MET A 27 -10.50 10.40 -11.00
CA MET A 27 -9.62 9.47 -11.71
C MET A 27 -8.69 10.15 -12.72
N LYS A 28 -9.13 11.23 -13.38
CA LYS A 28 -8.32 11.93 -14.40
C LYS A 28 -7.04 12.55 -13.86
N GLN A 29 -6.99 12.88 -12.57
CA GLN A 29 -5.79 13.41 -11.90
C GLN A 29 -5.07 12.36 -11.05
N SER A 30 -5.58 11.15 -10.95
CA SER A 30 -4.94 10.05 -10.23
C SER A 30 -3.78 9.44 -11.00
N MET A 31 -3.02 8.59 -10.34
CA MET A 31 -1.98 7.76 -10.95
C MET A 31 -2.28 6.28 -10.81
N LYS A 32 -1.76 5.50 -11.77
CA LYS A 32 -1.81 4.04 -11.70
C LYS A 32 -1.00 3.54 -10.52
N SER A 33 -1.56 2.56 -9.83
CA SER A 33 -0.95 1.79 -8.76
C SER A 33 -1.20 0.30 -9.01
N GLY A 34 -0.92 -0.56 -8.04
CA GLY A 34 -1.02 -1.98 -8.29
C GLY A 34 -0.86 -2.85 -7.06
N LEU A 35 -0.48 -4.09 -7.35
CA LEU A 35 -0.10 -5.10 -6.37
C LEU A 35 1.41 -5.07 -6.16
N GLY A 36 1.84 -5.00 -4.91
CA GLY A 36 3.25 -5.05 -4.52
C GLY A 36 3.55 -6.22 -3.59
N ILE A 37 4.74 -6.77 -3.71
CA ILE A 37 5.25 -7.85 -2.88
C ILE A 37 6.66 -7.50 -2.44
N ALA A 38 6.98 -7.79 -1.20
CA ALA A 38 8.35 -7.76 -0.68
C ALA A 38 8.55 -8.90 0.32
N ALA A 39 9.79 -9.38 0.42
CA ALA A 39 10.14 -10.42 1.37
C ALA A 39 11.54 -10.18 1.93
N VAL A 40 11.76 -10.62 3.16
CA VAL A 40 13.03 -10.49 3.88
C VAL A 40 13.29 -11.73 4.70
N SER A 41 14.58 -12.02 4.90
CA SER A 41 15.05 -13.06 5.82
C SER A 41 16.06 -12.45 6.78
N VAL A 42 15.90 -12.70 8.07
CA VAL A 42 16.83 -12.34 9.14
C VAL A 42 17.20 -13.63 9.86
N LYS A 43 18.39 -14.18 9.55
CA LYS A 43 18.79 -15.54 9.94
C LYS A 43 17.78 -16.57 9.40
N ASN A 44 17.18 -17.37 10.30
CA ASN A 44 16.14 -18.35 9.98
C ASN A 44 14.70 -17.78 10.00
N PHE A 45 14.53 -16.53 10.44
CA PHE A 45 13.23 -15.86 10.43
C PHE A 45 12.94 -15.25 9.06
N GLN A 46 11.77 -15.54 8.52
CA GLN A 46 11.33 -15.08 7.20
C GLN A 46 10.00 -14.32 7.32
N MET A 47 9.88 -13.28 6.54
CA MET A 47 8.64 -12.49 6.46
C MET A 47 8.43 -11.98 5.04
N ALA A 48 7.19 -12.04 4.58
CA ALA A 48 6.76 -11.45 3.32
C ALA A 48 5.56 -10.53 3.56
N ALA A 49 5.45 -9.50 2.75
CA ALA A 49 4.28 -8.64 2.66
C ALA A 49 3.74 -8.63 1.22
N ILE A 50 2.43 -8.64 1.10
CA ILE A 50 1.70 -8.42 -0.15
C ILE A 50 0.70 -7.30 0.10
N VAL A 51 0.57 -6.37 -0.85
CA VAL A 51 -0.33 -5.22 -0.70
C VAL A 51 -0.93 -4.82 -2.04
N VAL A 52 -2.20 -4.44 -2.03
CA VAL A 52 -2.85 -3.73 -3.13
C VAL A 52 -3.07 -2.29 -2.69
N VAL A 53 -2.42 -1.35 -3.36
CA VAL A 53 -2.43 0.07 -2.99
C VAL A 53 -3.45 0.80 -3.85
N ASN A 54 -4.63 1.09 -3.29
CA ASN A 54 -5.70 1.84 -3.98
C ASN A 54 -6.15 3.03 -3.10
N ALA A 55 -5.19 3.89 -2.75
CA ALA A 55 -5.35 4.94 -1.75
C ALA A 55 -5.96 6.23 -2.30
N LEU A 56 -6.63 7.00 -1.43
CA LEU A 56 -6.99 8.40 -1.70
C LEU A 56 -5.73 9.26 -1.79
N GLY A 57 -4.80 9.05 -0.87
CA GLY A 57 -3.59 9.85 -0.68
C GLY A 57 -2.48 9.65 -1.70
N ASP A 58 -1.47 10.48 -1.55
CA ASP A 58 -0.20 10.41 -2.27
C ASP A 58 0.73 9.37 -1.66
N ILE A 59 1.64 8.83 -2.45
CA ILE A 59 2.61 7.82 -2.01
C ILE A 59 3.99 8.43 -1.91
N PHE A 60 4.65 8.19 -0.79
CA PHE A 60 5.97 8.71 -0.46
C PHE A 60 6.96 7.58 -0.23
N SER A 61 8.21 7.82 -0.61
CA SER A 61 9.34 6.98 -0.24
C SER A 61 9.68 7.20 1.24
N PRO A 62 9.62 6.18 2.10
CA PRO A 62 9.95 6.33 3.52
C PRO A 62 11.45 6.58 3.77
N GLN A 63 12.32 6.36 2.77
CA GLN A 63 13.76 6.57 2.88
C GLN A 63 14.15 8.06 2.81
N ASN A 64 13.46 8.83 1.99
CA ASN A 64 13.84 10.22 1.72
C ASN A 64 12.65 11.22 1.74
N GLY A 65 11.42 10.74 1.97
CA GLY A 65 10.23 11.57 2.01
C GLY A 65 9.78 12.11 0.65
N GLN A 66 10.36 11.65 -0.45
CA GLN A 66 9.96 12.08 -1.79
C GLN A 66 8.61 11.46 -2.18
N LYS A 67 7.75 12.26 -2.80
CA LYS A 67 6.52 11.77 -3.43
C LYS A 67 6.90 10.98 -4.69
N ILE A 68 6.45 9.72 -4.74
CA ILE A 68 6.71 8.80 -5.87
C ILE A 68 5.47 8.57 -6.74
N ALA A 69 4.28 8.79 -6.20
CA ALA A 69 3.01 8.77 -6.94
C ALA A 69 1.96 9.58 -6.19
N GLY A 70 0.89 9.98 -6.87
CA GLY A 70 -0.21 10.69 -6.22
C GLY A 70 -0.97 11.62 -7.13
N LEU A 71 -1.56 12.65 -6.53
CA LEU A 71 -2.41 13.61 -7.20
C LEU A 71 -1.63 14.43 -8.24
N LYS A 72 -2.03 14.32 -9.50
CA LYS A 72 -1.46 15.08 -10.61
C LYS A 72 -2.10 16.46 -10.75
N THR A 73 -1.34 17.40 -11.31
CA THR A 73 -1.88 18.65 -11.84
C THR A 73 -2.89 18.36 -12.97
N PRO A 74 -3.82 19.29 -13.30
CA PRO A 74 -4.80 19.06 -14.37
C PRO A 74 -4.17 18.74 -15.74
N ASP A 75 -3.01 19.31 -16.04
CA ASP A 75 -2.20 19.02 -17.24
C ASP A 75 -1.29 17.80 -17.10
N ARG A 76 -1.29 17.16 -15.93
CA ARG A 76 -0.47 16.00 -15.54
C ARG A 76 1.04 16.22 -15.57
N SER A 77 1.52 17.43 -15.77
CA SER A 77 2.94 17.77 -15.82
C SER A 77 3.68 17.66 -14.49
N GLY A 78 2.93 17.72 -13.37
CA GLY A 78 3.47 17.72 -12.02
C GLY A 78 2.55 17.08 -10.98
N PHE A 79 2.89 17.27 -9.71
CA PHE A 79 2.10 16.84 -8.57
C PHE A 79 1.47 18.03 -7.84
N LEU A 80 0.23 17.85 -7.40
CA LEU A 80 -0.36 18.61 -6.30
C LEU A 80 -0.11 17.86 -4.97
N ASP A 81 -0.32 18.55 -3.86
CA ASP A 81 -0.24 17.95 -2.53
C ASP A 81 -1.65 17.61 -2.04
N SER A 82 -1.97 16.33 -1.93
CA SER A 82 -3.32 15.88 -1.55
C SER A 82 -3.76 16.40 -0.19
N VAL A 83 -2.84 16.61 0.77
CA VAL A 83 -3.19 17.15 2.10
C VAL A 83 -3.53 18.63 2.00
N HIS A 84 -2.72 19.42 1.32
CA HIS A 84 -3.00 20.85 1.13
C HIS A 84 -4.28 21.07 0.33
N GLU A 85 -4.51 20.27 -0.70
CA GLU A 85 -5.74 20.34 -1.49
C GLU A 85 -6.96 19.92 -0.66
N LEU A 86 -6.83 18.91 0.22
CA LEU A 86 -7.90 18.48 1.12
C LEU A 86 -8.36 19.61 2.06
N TYR A 87 -7.45 20.45 2.54
CA TYR A 87 -7.80 21.59 3.40
C TYR A 87 -8.65 22.65 2.73
N ARG A 88 -8.79 22.63 1.41
CA ARG A 88 -9.70 23.51 0.67
C ARG A 88 -11.16 23.07 0.73
N PHE A 89 -11.42 21.82 1.11
CA PHE A 89 -12.78 21.29 1.27
C PHE A 89 -13.28 21.54 2.68
N MET A 90 -14.16 22.52 2.85
CA MET A 90 -14.80 22.83 4.14
C MET A 90 -16.12 22.06 4.34
N THR A 91 -16.66 21.46 3.29
CA THR A 91 -17.88 20.64 3.32
C THR A 91 -17.59 19.20 2.90
N PRO A 92 -18.35 18.22 3.41
CA PRO A 92 -18.19 16.83 2.99
C PRO A 92 -18.26 16.66 1.47
N HIS A 93 -17.35 15.89 0.93
CA HIS A 93 -17.27 15.60 -0.51
C HIS A 93 -17.68 14.14 -0.74
N ASP A 94 -18.84 13.93 -1.35
CA ASP A 94 -19.40 12.58 -1.58
C ASP A 94 -18.59 11.72 -2.58
N GLN A 95 -17.54 12.29 -3.20
CA GLN A 95 -16.72 11.61 -4.22
C GLN A 95 -15.62 10.71 -3.65
N PHE A 96 -15.46 10.65 -2.32
CA PHE A 96 -14.41 9.86 -1.67
C PHE A 96 -14.77 8.38 -1.46
N THR A 97 -15.48 7.76 -2.38
CA THR A 97 -15.86 6.36 -2.28
C THR A 97 -14.87 5.46 -3.05
N GLY A 98 -14.60 4.26 -2.51
CA GLY A 98 -13.83 3.23 -3.20
C GLY A 98 -12.31 3.32 -3.03
N ASN A 99 -11.83 3.94 -1.93
CA ASN A 99 -10.43 3.94 -1.56
C ASN A 99 -10.15 2.83 -0.55
N THR A 100 -9.10 2.06 -0.75
CA THR A 100 -8.78 0.93 0.14
C THR A 100 -7.38 0.42 -0.16
N THR A 101 -6.54 0.37 0.85
CA THR A 101 -5.28 -0.37 0.79
C THR A 101 -5.41 -1.65 1.60
N ILE A 102 -5.29 -2.80 0.94
CA ILE A 102 -5.37 -4.11 1.59
C ILE A 102 -4.00 -4.74 1.59
N GLY A 103 -3.50 -5.06 2.79
CA GLY A 103 -2.20 -5.70 2.98
C GLY A 103 -2.29 -6.99 3.77
N ALA A 104 -1.33 -7.87 3.53
CA ALA A 104 -1.09 -9.04 4.37
C ALA A 104 0.40 -9.21 4.64
N VAL A 105 0.74 -9.62 5.86
CA VAL A 105 2.08 -10.09 6.22
C VAL A 105 2.02 -11.56 6.59
N ILE A 106 2.98 -12.32 6.09
CA ILE A 106 3.09 -13.77 6.30
C ILE A 106 4.48 -14.05 6.83
N THR A 107 4.59 -14.85 7.89
CA THR A 107 5.87 -15.16 8.53
C THR A 107 5.96 -16.63 8.92
N ASN A 108 7.18 -17.15 9.02
CA ASN A 108 7.47 -18.44 9.63
C ASN A 108 7.68 -18.37 11.16
N GLY A 109 7.45 -17.22 11.78
CA GLY A 109 7.49 -17.05 13.23
C GLY A 109 6.32 -17.74 13.93
N ALA A 110 6.55 -18.26 15.14
CA ALA A 110 5.51 -18.88 15.98
C ALA A 110 4.76 -17.79 16.77
N PHE A 111 3.60 -17.40 16.31
CA PHE A 111 2.77 -16.36 16.96
C PHE A 111 1.34 -16.85 17.19
N SER A 112 0.80 -16.51 18.36
CA SER A 112 -0.61 -16.65 18.66
C SER A 112 -1.47 -15.67 17.87
N LYS A 113 -2.78 -15.89 17.82
CA LYS A 113 -3.74 -14.97 17.19
C LYS A 113 -3.65 -13.54 17.77
N ALA A 114 -3.45 -13.41 19.08
CA ALA A 114 -3.34 -12.11 19.74
C ALA A 114 -2.06 -11.37 19.30
N GLU A 115 -0.94 -12.08 19.21
CA GLU A 115 0.33 -11.53 18.74
C GLU A 115 0.27 -11.17 17.26
N LEU A 116 -0.38 -11.97 16.41
CA LEU A 116 -0.60 -11.64 15.00
C LEU A 116 -1.45 -10.38 14.83
N ASN A 117 -2.50 -10.19 15.66
CA ASN A 117 -3.25 -8.94 15.66
C ASN A 117 -2.36 -7.73 16.04
N LYS A 118 -1.43 -7.92 17.00
CA LYS A 118 -0.47 -6.87 17.36
C LYS A 118 0.50 -6.60 16.22
N ILE A 119 1.02 -7.62 15.55
CA ILE A 119 1.90 -7.48 14.37
C ILE A 119 1.16 -6.73 13.25
N ALA A 120 -0.08 -7.09 12.94
CA ALA A 120 -0.90 -6.37 11.95
C ALA A 120 -1.09 -4.89 12.32
N SER A 121 -1.35 -4.60 13.60
CA SER A 121 -1.45 -3.23 14.11
C SER A 121 -0.13 -2.45 13.97
N MET A 122 1.02 -3.07 14.24
CA MET A 122 2.34 -2.44 14.06
C MET A 122 2.65 -2.22 12.57
N THR A 123 2.25 -3.15 11.70
CA THR A 123 2.42 -3.03 10.25
C THR A 123 1.72 -1.79 9.68
N ARG A 124 0.65 -1.29 10.30
CA ARG A 124 -0.04 -0.05 9.92
C ARG A 124 0.87 1.19 9.89
N CYS A 125 1.96 1.17 10.66
CA CYS A 125 2.97 2.23 10.60
C CYS A 125 3.58 2.39 9.20
N ALA A 126 3.61 1.34 8.39
CA ALA A 126 4.04 1.42 6.99
C ALA A 126 3.10 2.30 6.16
N TYR A 127 1.79 2.14 6.35
CA TYR A 127 0.80 2.97 5.64
C TYR A 127 1.00 4.44 5.99
N ALA A 128 1.11 4.78 7.29
CA ALA A 128 1.33 6.15 7.74
C ALA A 128 2.65 6.76 7.25
N ARG A 129 3.68 5.95 7.00
CA ARG A 129 4.97 6.41 6.46
C ARG A 129 4.98 6.58 4.94
N CYS A 130 4.14 5.82 4.24
CA CYS A 130 4.16 5.75 2.79
C CYS A 130 2.97 6.43 2.12
N ILE A 131 1.85 6.63 2.81
CA ILE A 131 0.59 7.12 2.24
C ILE A 131 0.13 8.35 3.02
N ASN A 132 -0.19 9.46 2.33
CA ASN A 132 -0.65 10.67 3.00
C ASN A 132 -1.62 11.48 2.10
N PRO A 133 -2.89 11.75 2.54
CA PRO A 133 -3.54 11.27 3.76
C PRO A 133 -3.84 9.78 3.71
N VAL A 134 -4.01 9.15 4.88
CA VAL A 134 -4.32 7.73 5.06
C VAL A 134 -5.25 7.52 6.25
N ALA A 135 -5.97 6.43 6.28
CA ALA A 135 -6.93 6.07 7.33
C ALA A 135 -8.02 7.16 7.52
N THR A 136 -8.42 7.81 6.44
CA THR A 136 -9.56 8.73 6.43
C THR A 136 -10.88 7.95 6.46
N MET A 137 -11.99 8.64 6.63
CA MET A 137 -13.33 8.01 6.54
C MET A 137 -13.64 7.48 5.14
N ALA A 138 -12.86 7.87 4.13
CA ALA A 138 -12.97 7.40 2.75
C ALA A 138 -12.19 6.11 2.48
N ASP A 139 -11.36 5.66 3.43
CA ASP A 139 -10.47 4.51 3.26
C ASP A 139 -11.01 3.27 3.97
N GLY A 140 -11.05 2.13 3.26
CA GLY A 140 -11.36 0.81 3.82
C GLY A 140 -10.11 -0.01 4.17
N ASP A 141 -9.06 0.66 4.64
CA ASP A 141 -7.73 0.07 4.85
C ASP A 141 -7.75 -1.10 5.83
N SER A 142 -7.13 -2.21 5.41
CA SER A 142 -7.07 -3.43 6.20
C SER A 142 -5.71 -4.10 6.10
N ILE A 143 -5.24 -4.68 7.21
CA ILE A 143 -4.01 -5.48 7.27
C ILE A 143 -4.30 -6.79 7.98
N TYR A 144 -3.84 -7.87 7.38
CA TYR A 144 -3.89 -9.22 7.90
C TYR A 144 -2.48 -9.71 8.23
N ALA A 145 -2.36 -10.54 9.29
CA ALA A 145 -1.12 -11.21 9.62
C ALA A 145 -1.34 -12.70 9.77
N ALA A 146 -0.43 -13.50 9.21
CA ALA A 146 -0.48 -14.96 9.28
C ALA A 146 0.89 -15.55 9.67
N SER A 147 0.85 -16.61 10.48
CA SER A 147 2.01 -17.41 10.86
C SER A 147 1.87 -18.79 10.23
N ILE A 148 2.95 -19.25 9.56
CA ILE A 148 3.00 -20.53 8.85
C ILE A 148 4.15 -21.43 9.32
N GLY A 149 4.83 -21.04 10.41
CA GLY A 149 6.00 -21.76 10.93
C GLY A 149 6.08 -21.73 12.45
N ASP A 150 7.23 -22.10 12.97
CA ASP A 150 7.50 -22.35 14.37
C ASP A 150 8.74 -21.61 14.91
N VAL A 151 9.32 -20.70 14.15
CA VAL A 151 10.51 -19.95 14.56
C VAL A 151 10.18 -19.04 15.74
N SER A 152 10.86 -19.22 16.87
CA SER A 152 10.73 -18.34 18.03
C SER A 152 11.45 -17.02 17.78
N VAL A 153 10.74 -15.91 17.89
CA VAL A 153 11.26 -14.54 17.68
C VAL A 153 10.49 -13.54 18.50
N ASP A 154 11.15 -12.45 18.90
CA ASP A 154 10.52 -11.36 19.65
C ASP A 154 9.46 -10.64 18.81
N ILE A 155 8.30 -10.39 19.42
CA ILE A 155 7.14 -9.76 18.74
C ILE A 155 7.44 -8.32 18.29
N ASN A 156 8.26 -7.56 19.05
CA ASN A 156 8.58 -6.18 18.67
C ASN A 156 9.50 -6.16 17.45
N MET A 157 10.48 -7.10 17.43
CA MET A 157 11.32 -7.30 16.26
C MET A 157 10.47 -7.67 15.05
N ALA A 158 9.58 -8.65 15.17
CA ALA A 158 8.73 -9.11 14.09
C ALA A 158 7.78 -8.01 13.59
N GLY A 159 7.12 -7.28 14.48
CA GLY A 159 6.22 -6.19 14.13
C GLY A 159 6.92 -4.99 13.49
N THR A 160 8.15 -4.68 13.94
CA THR A 160 8.99 -3.64 13.32
C THR A 160 9.39 -4.04 11.90
N LEU A 161 9.86 -5.29 11.73
CA LEU A 161 10.22 -5.81 10.43
C LEU A 161 9.02 -5.89 9.48
N ALA A 162 7.84 -6.23 10.00
CA ALA A 162 6.59 -6.26 9.23
C ALA A 162 6.27 -4.88 8.63
N ALA A 163 6.46 -3.80 9.38
CA ALA A 163 6.28 -2.44 8.87
C ALA A 163 7.32 -2.10 7.80
N GLU A 164 8.58 -2.52 7.93
CA GLU A 164 9.61 -2.29 6.91
C GLU A 164 9.30 -3.02 5.60
N VAL A 165 8.97 -4.31 5.69
CA VAL A 165 8.65 -5.13 4.51
C VAL A 165 7.38 -4.66 3.82
N MET A 166 6.37 -4.23 4.58
CA MET A 166 5.15 -3.64 4.04
C MET A 166 5.45 -2.32 3.32
N ALA A 167 6.31 -1.47 3.86
CA ALA A 167 6.71 -0.23 3.20
C ALA A 167 7.44 -0.49 1.87
N GLN A 168 8.29 -1.52 1.81
CA GLN A 168 8.91 -1.97 0.56
C GLN A 168 7.88 -2.50 -0.45
N ALA A 169 6.90 -3.28 0.01
CA ALA A 169 5.82 -3.79 -0.84
C ALA A 169 4.98 -2.65 -1.43
N ILE A 170 4.68 -1.58 -0.66
CA ILE A 170 3.97 -0.40 -1.15
C ILE A 170 4.77 0.28 -2.27
N GLN A 171 6.08 0.49 -2.10
CA GLN A 171 6.93 1.07 -3.14
C GLN A 171 6.96 0.19 -4.40
N ASN A 172 7.08 -1.12 -4.23
CA ASN A 172 7.06 -2.07 -5.35
C ASN A 172 5.72 -2.02 -6.11
N ALA A 173 4.59 -1.87 -5.41
CA ALA A 173 3.29 -1.70 -6.04
C ALA A 173 3.25 -0.50 -7.00
N ILE A 174 3.92 0.60 -6.64
CA ILE A 174 4.02 1.79 -7.49
C ILE A 174 4.99 1.57 -8.64
N HIS A 175 6.23 1.14 -8.35
CA HIS A 175 7.28 1.02 -9.36
C HIS A 175 6.95 0.03 -10.47
N THR A 176 6.23 -1.05 -10.15
CA THR A 176 5.88 -2.11 -11.12
C THR A 176 4.56 -1.88 -11.85
N SER A 177 3.81 -0.84 -11.50
CA SER A 177 2.50 -0.53 -12.11
C SER A 177 2.50 0.73 -12.99
N GLN A 178 3.64 1.38 -13.16
CA GLN A 178 3.75 2.61 -13.95
C GLN A 178 3.37 2.37 -15.41
N ILE A 179 2.46 3.19 -15.92
CA ILE A 179 2.08 3.25 -17.34
C ILE A 179 2.12 4.72 -17.79
N GLN A 180 2.24 4.94 -19.09
CA GLN A 180 2.24 6.30 -19.65
C GLN A 180 0.88 6.98 -19.41
N ASP A 181 0.89 8.28 -19.19
CA ASP A 181 -0.33 9.06 -18.92
C ASP A 181 -1.37 8.93 -20.04
N GLU A 182 -0.91 8.92 -21.31
CA GLU A 182 -1.79 8.74 -22.48
C GLU A 182 -2.49 7.37 -22.49
N GLU A 183 -1.81 6.33 -22.04
CA GLU A 183 -2.41 5.01 -21.91
C GLU A 183 -3.37 4.97 -20.71
N PHE A 184 -2.96 5.51 -19.57
CA PHE A 184 -3.80 5.57 -18.36
C PHE A 184 -5.13 6.26 -18.63
N LEU A 185 -5.11 7.42 -19.31
CA LEU A 185 -6.29 8.22 -19.59
C LEU A 185 -7.33 7.54 -20.52
N LYS A 186 -6.97 6.44 -21.18
CA LYS A 186 -7.94 5.63 -21.94
C LYS A 186 -8.87 4.80 -21.06
N TYR A 187 -8.51 4.60 -19.79
CA TYR A 187 -9.24 3.74 -18.85
C TYR A 187 -9.99 4.51 -17.75
N VAL A 188 -9.93 5.84 -17.71
CA VAL A 188 -10.48 6.67 -16.63
C VAL A 188 -11.37 7.83 -17.17
#